data_40ab175cdd042001e8ec934ed3b45c8f
#
_entry.id   40ab175cdd042001e8ec934ed3b45c8f
#
_cell.length_a   1.000
_cell.length_b   1.000
_cell.length_c   1.000
_cell.angle_alpha   90.00
_cell.angle_beta   90.00
_cell.angle_gamma   90.00
#
_symmetry.space_group_name_H-M   'P 1'
#
loop_
_entity.id
_entity.type
_entity.pdbx_description
1 polymer ?
#
loop_
_entity_poly.entity_id
_entity_poly.type
_entity_poly.pdbx_seq_one_letter_code
_entity_poly.pdbx_strand_id
1 'polypeptide(L)'
;MCLQVVLDSSGIYSATSCTDKTLCIYDYYSGECMATMFGHSELVTGLRFTNDCRRLVSASGDGCIFIWKVPHDMVVTMHARLAQQAARAGKRIPAQI
;
A
#
# COMPACT_ATOMS: atom_id res chain seq x y z
N MET A 1 -12.92 -12.66 -2.85
CA MET A 1 -11.83 -13.43 -2.23
C MET A 1 -10.50 -12.76 -2.54
N CYS A 2 -9.71 -12.53 -1.51
CA CYS A 2 -8.40 -11.89 -1.68
C CYS A 2 -7.33 -12.93 -1.96
N LEU A 3 -6.47 -12.65 -2.94
CA LEU A 3 -5.38 -13.54 -3.31
C LEU A 3 -4.06 -13.15 -2.66
N GLN A 4 -3.85 -11.86 -2.49
CA GLN A 4 -2.62 -11.34 -1.90
C GLN A 4 -2.94 -10.21 -0.96
N VAL A 5 -2.14 -10.08 0.09
CA VAL A 5 -2.25 -8.99 1.07
C VAL A 5 -0.84 -8.51 1.37
N VAL A 6 -0.66 -7.20 1.37
CA VAL A 6 0.60 -6.59 1.76
C VAL A 6 0.31 -5.38 2.65
N LEU A 7 1.11 -5.22 3.70
CA LEU A 7 1.04 -4.05 4.57
C LEU A 7 2.09 -3.05 4.13
N ASP A 8 1.77 -1.75 4.25
CA ASP A 8 2.78 -0.73 4.08
C ASP A 8 3.74 -0.73 5.28
N SER A 9 4.84 0.01 5.17
CA SER A 9 5.84 0.01 6.24
C SER A 9 5.37 0.66 7.54
N SER A 10 4.33 1.49 7.48
CA SER A 10 3.74 2.09 8.69
C SER A 10 2.77 1.15 9.41
N GLY A 11 2.26 0.13 8.72
CA GLY A 11 1.27 -0.79 9.28
C GLY A 11 -0.15 -0.22 9.35
N ILE A 12 -0.41 0.94 8.73
CA ILE A 12 -1.74 1.56 8.76
C ILE A 12 -2.64 1.03 7.65
N TYR A 13 -2.08 0.85 6.47
CA TYR A 13 -2.85 0.45 5.29
C TYR A 13 -2.42 -0.90 4.79
N SER A 14 -3.38 -1.66 4.29
CA SER A 14 -3.11 -2.92 3.62
C SER A 14 -3.63 -2.86 2.20
N ALA A 15 -2.85 -3.37 1.26
CA ALA A 15 -3.28 -3.51 -0.13
C ALA A 15 -3.61 -4.97 -0.38
N THR A 16 -4.73 -5.23 -1.06
CA THR A 16 -5.17 -6.57 -1.37
C THR A 16 -5.45 -6.71 -2.86
N SER A 17 -5.22 -7.89 -3.40
CA SER A 17 -5.67 -8.24 -4.74
C SER A 17 -6.82 -9.24 -4.63
N CYS A 18 -7.83 -9.08 -5.47
CA CYS A 18 -9.04 -9.88 -5.42
C CYS A 18 -9.20 -10.71 -6.69
N THR A 19 -10.05 -11.73 -6.62
CA THR A 19 -10.29 -12.63 -7.76
C THR A 19 -10.97 -11.93 -8.94
N ASP A 20 -11.59 -10.77 -8.71
CA ASP A 20 -12.21 -9.97 -9.77
C ASP A 20 -11.22 -9.04 -10.49
N LYS A 21 -9.91 -9.22 -10.25
CA LYS A 21 -8.83 -8.45 -10.89
C LYS A 21 -8.74 -7.01 -10.39
N THR A 22 -9.38 -6.69 -9.27
CA THR A 22 -9.29 -5.37 -8.65
C THR A 22 -8.25 -5.37 -7.54
N LEU A 23 -7.78 -4.17 -7.23
CA LEU A 23 -6.91 -3.90 -6.10
C LEU A 23 -7.66 -3.01 -5.12
N CYS A 24 -7.55 -3.31 -3.84
CA CYS A 24 -8.17 -2.50 -2.80
C CYS A 24 -7.13 -2.11 -1.76
N ILE A 25 -7.26 -0.90 -1.24
CA ILE A 25 -6.47 -0.45 -0.10
C ILE A 25 -7.42 -0.25 1.07
N TYR A 26 -7.14 -0.91 2.18
CA TYR A 26 -7.95 -0.84 3.38
C TYR A 26 -7.16 -0.20 4.51
N ASP A 27 -7.87 0.53 5.37
CA ASP A 27 -7.33 0.93 6.66
C ASP A 27 -7.29 -0.32 7.55
N TYR A 28 -6.11 -0.68 8.01
CA TYR A 28 -5.92 -1.92 8.77
C TYR A 28 -6.71 -1.92 10.09
N TYR A 29 -6.81 -0.78 10.73
CA TYR A 29 -7.44 -0.69 12.04
C TYR A 29 -8.96 -0.57 11.98
N SER A 30 -9.48 0.18 11.01
CA SER A 30 -10.93 0.37 10.88
C SER A 30 -11.58 -0.66 9.95
N GLY A 31 -10.80 -1.29 9.07
CA GLY A 31 -11.33 -2.18 8.05
C GLY A 31 -12.02 -1.45 6.91
N GLU A 32 -11.94 -0.13 6.87
CA GLU A 32 -12.59 0.67 5.84
C GLU A 32 -11.82 0.60 4.52
N CYS A 33 -12.54 0.43 3.42
CA CYS A 33 -11.93 0.46 2.09
C CYS A 33 -11.65 1.91 1.70
N MET A 34 -10.37 2.22 1.54
CA MET A 34 -9.93 3.57 1.23
C MET A 34 -9.86 3.83 -0.27
N ALA A 35 -9.59 2.79 -1.05
CA ALA A 35 -9.47 2.95 -2.49
C ALA A 35 -9.67 1.60 -3.18
N THR A 36 -10.27 1.64 -4.37
CA THR A 36 -10.40 0.47 -5.24
C THR A 36 -9.84 0.85 -6.62
N MET A 37 -8.97 0.00 -7.15
CA MET A 37 -8.28 0.30 -8.40
C MET A 37 -8.57 -0.79 -9.43
N PHE A 38 -8.77 -0.35 -10.66
CA PHE A 38 -9.05 -1.21 -11.81
C PHE A 38 -7.99 -0.97 -12.87
N GLY A 39 -7.69 -1.97 -13.67
CA GLY A 39 -6.74 -1.78 -14.77
C GLY A 39 -6.06 -3.05 -15.23
N HIS A 40 -5.90 -4.03 -14.35
CA HIS A 40 -5.32 -5.30 -14.77
C HIS A 40 -6.34 -6.15 -15.50
N SER A 41 -5.91 -6.80 -16.58
CA SER A 41 -6.77 -7.72 -17.37
C SER A 41 -6.68 -9.16 -16.88
N GLU A 42 -5.74 -9.45 -16.00
CA GLU A 42 -5.56 -10.77 -15.40
C GLU A 42 -5.39 -10.62 -13.90
N LEU A 43 -5.38 -11.76 -13.20
CA LEU A 43 -5.21 -11.75 -11.75
C LEU A 43 -3.87 -11.12 -11.35
N VAL A 44 -3.91 -10.33 -10.31
CA VAL A 44 -2.71 -9.69 -9.76
C VAL A 44 -1.96 -10.73 -8.94
N THR A 45 -0.70 -10.94 -9.27
CA THR A 45 0.16 -11.95 -8.62
C THR A 45 1.21 -11.35 -7.71
N GLY A 46 1.42 -10.05 -7.76
CA GLY A 46 2.39 -9.37 -6.90
C GLY A 46 1.92 -7.98 -6.53
N LEU A 47 2.12 -7.62 -5.28
CA LEU A 47 1.82 -6.31 -4.74
C LEU A 47 2.95 -5.86 -3.83
N ARG A 48 3.30 -4.59 -3.88
CA ARG A 48 4.28 -4.03 -2.98
C ARG A 48 4.12 -2.53 -2.86
N PHE A 49 4.17 -2.01 -1.64
CA PHE A 49 4.34 -0.57 -1.41
C PHE A 49 5.80 -0.21 -1.57
N THR A 50 6.06 0.99 -2.10
CA THR A 50 7.42 1.52 -2.11
C THR A 50 7.83 1.97 -0.70
N ASN A 51 9.15 2.04 -0.48
CA ASN A 51 9.66 2.38 0.85
C ASN A 51 9.26 3.79 1.29
N ASP A 52 9.02 4.69 0.35
CA ASP A 52 8.59 6.05 0.64
C ASP A 52 7.07 6.16 0.85
N CYS A 53 6.34 5.05 0.76
CA CYS A 53 4.89 4.97 0.92
C CYS A 53 4.10 5.76 -0.12
N ARG A 54 4.73 6.24 -1.18
CA ARG A 54 4.07 7.09 -2.16
C ARG A 54 3.44 6.33 -3.31
N ARG A 55 3.87 5.11 -3.53
CA ARG A 55 3.40 4.30 -4.66
C ARG A 55 3.16 2.87 -4.25
N LEU A 56 2.21 2.26 -4.94
CA LEU A 56 1.93 0.84 -4.84
C LEU A 56 2.23 0.22 -6.21
N VAL A 57 3.05 -0.81 -6.23
CA VAL A 57 3.42 -1.51 -7.45
C VAL A 57 2.65 -2.82 -7.52
N SER A 58 2.02 -3.09 -8.66
CA SER A 58 1.32 -4.34 -8.87
C SER A 58 1.77 -5.02 -10.15
N ALA A 59 1.84 -6.34 -10.13
CA ALA A 59 2.19 -7.16 -11.28
C ALA A 59 1.12 -8.21 -11.48
N SER A 60 0.84 -8.55 -12.74
CA SER A 60 -0.19 -9.53 -13.04
C SER A 60 0.24 -10.49 -14.15
N GLY A 61 -0.56 -11.55 -14.34
CA GLY A 61 -0.31 -12.56 -15.37
C GLY A 61 -0.44 -12.07 -16.80
N ASP A 62 -0.98 -10.85 -17.00
CA ASP A 62 -1.05 -10.23 -18.32
C ASP A 62 0.28 -9.64 -18.80
N GLY A 63 1.34 -9.75 -17.98
CA GLY A 63 2.65 -9.20 -18.29
C GLY A 63 2.79 -7.72 -17.97
N CYS A 64 1.79 -7.09 -17.37
CA CYS A 64 1.81 -5.66 -17.05
C CYS A 64 2.23 -5.44 -15.61
N ILE A 65 2.98 -4.37 -15.42
CA ILE A 65 3.32 -3.86 -14.10
C ILE A 65 2.77 -2.45 -14.02
N PHE A 66 1.89 -2.22 -13.05
CA PHE A 66 1.32 -0.90 -12.83
C PHE A 66 1.92 -0.27 -11.58
N ILE A 67 2.17 1.03 -11.68
CA ILE A 67 2.63 1.83 -10.56
C ILE A 67 1.51 2.80 -10.20
N TRP A 68 0.88 2.56 -9.06
CA TRP A 68 -0.26 3.35 -8.60
C TRP A 68 0.23 4.43 -7.65
N LYS A 69 -0.28 5.62 -7.83
CA LYS A 69 0.05 6.73 -6.94
C LYS A 69 -0.85 6.67 -5.72
N VAL A 70 -0.24 6.60 -4.54
CA VAL A 70 -0.98 6.62 -3.28
C VAL A 70 -1.46 8.05 -3.02
N PRO A 71 -2.73 8.27 -2.62
CA PRO A 71 -3.23 9.61 -2.31
C PRO A 71 -2.38 10.32 -1.25
N HIS A 72 -2.21 11.62 -1.42
CA HIS A 72 -1.34 12.41 -0.56
C HIS A 72 -1.72 12.31 0.92
N ASP A 73 -3.01 12.35 1.23
CA ASP A 73 -3.49 12.24 2.61
C ASP A 73 -3.03 10.95 3.28
N MET A 74 -3.06 9.84 2.53
CA MET A 74 -2.60 8.56 3.04
C MET A 74 -1.08 8.55 3.22
N VAL A 75 -0.34 9.16 2.31
CA VAL A 75 1.12 9.26 2.42
C VAL A 75 1.50 10.05 3.68
N VAL A 76 0.84 11.16 3.94
CA VAL A 76 1.09 11.97 5.14
C VAL A 76 0.81 11.16 6.40
N THR A 77 -0.28 10.43 6.44
CA THR A 77 -0.64 9.59 7.58
C THR A 77 0.41 8.51 7.83
N MET A 78 0.86 7.85 6.78
CA MET A 78 1.90 6.81 6.89
C MET A 78 3.22 7.37 7.39
N HIS A 79 3.64 8.52 6.87
CA HIS A 79 4.88 9.16 7.31
C HIS A 79 4.80 9.60 8.76
N ALA A 80 3.67 10.12 9.20
CA ALA A 80 3.47 10.50 10.60
C ALA A 80 3.57 9.30 11.53
N ARG A 81 3.00 8.16 11.13
CA ARG A 81 3.08 6.94 11.93
C ARG A 81 4.50 6.40 12.00
N LEU A 82 5.23 6.42 10.89
CA LEU A 82 6.63 6.00 10.86
C LEU A 82 7.48 6.88 11.78
N ALA A 83 7.23 8.18 11.78
CA ALA A 83 7.90 9.11 12.68
C ALA A 83 7.65 8.76 14.14
N GLN A 84 6.41 8.47 14.50
CA GLN A 84 6.05 8.06 15.87
C GLN A 84 6.74 6.75 16.27
N GLN A 85 6.75 5.77 15.38
CA GLN A 85 7.38 4.48 15.63
C GLN A 85 8.89 4.64 15.85
N ALA A 86 9.55 5.45 15.03
CA ALA A 86 10.97 5.69 15.16
C ALA A 86 11.31 6.42 16.47
N ALA A 87 10.49 7.38 16.86
CA ALA A 87 10.66 8.10 18.12
C ALA A 87 10.51 7.15 19.32
N ARG A 88 9.52 6.27 19.30
CA ARG A 88 9.31 5.28 20.37
C ARG A 88 10.46 4.29 20.47
N ALA A 89 11.06 3.95 19.35
CA ALA A 89 12.19 3.03 19.32
C ALA A 89 13.53 3.71 19.63
N GLY A 90 13.52 5.02 19.86
CA GLY A 90 14.74 5.79 20.08
C GLY A 90 15.59 5.98 18.84
N LYS A 91 15.03 5.77 17.66
CA LYS A 91 15.73 5.92 16.40
C LYS A 91 15.48 7.28 15.80
N ARG A 92 16.49 7.80 15.10
CA ARG A 92 16.32 9.01 14.33
C ARG A 92 15.79 8.70 12.95
N ILE A 93 14.91 9.56 12.45
CA ILE A 93 14.39 9.46 11.09
C ILE A 93 15.23 10.37 10.22
N PRO A 94 15.69 9.89 9.06
CA PRO A 94 16.39 10.75 8.11
C PRO A 94 15.53 11.94 7.70
N ALA A 95 16.17 13.10 7.57
CA ALA A 95 15.45 14.34 7.31
C ALA A 95 14.73 14.39 5.99
N GLN A 96 15.08 13.54 5.07
CA GLN A 96 14.51 13.54 3.73
C GLN A 96 13.19 12.78 3.61
N ILE A 97 12.63 12.32 4.66
CA ILE A 97 11.34 11.64 4.57
C ILE A 97 10.25 12.52 3.99
#